data_5123683bc3a2811a9accf30694cbea57
#
_entry.id   5123683bc3a2811a9accf30694cbea57
#
_cell.length_a   1.000
_cell.length_b   1.000
_cell.length_c   1.000
_cell.angle_alpha   90.00
_cell.angle_beta   90.00
_cell.angle_gamma   90.00
#
_symmetry.space_group_name_H-M   'P 1'
#
loop_
_entity.id
_entity.type
_entity.pdbx_description
1 polymer ?
#
loop_
_entity_poly.entity_id
_entity_poly.type
_entity_poly.pdbx_seq_one_letter_code
_entity_poly.pdbx_strand_id
1 'polypeptide(L)'
;MIDQGISKQTLQRLPFYLGYLKTLDKVTIETVSATTIAEALNLNQVQVRKDLASVCSLGRPKVGYVTQELICEIEHFLGYDNAESAVIVGAGKLGKALLGYRGFEEYGLNIVAAFDTDEHIIDSDENGKKIFPMSKLKNLCGRMKIHIGIITVPAEHAQSVCDSLVDSGILAIWNFAPVHLTVPEHILVQNENMASSLAVLSKHLSQKFSEEAQKIG
;
A
#
# COMPACT_ATOMS: atom_id res chain seq x y z
N MET A 1 13.31 -9.38 8.46
CA MET A 1 13.23 -8.89 9.86
C MET A 1 12.77 -7.45 9.75
N ILE A 2 11.55 -7.11 10.21
CA ILE A 2 11.14 -5.72 10.35
C ILE A 2 12.10 -5.13 11.37
N ASP A 3 12.81 -4.08 10.96
CA ASP A 3 13.81 -3.41 11.77
C ASP A 3 13.19 -3.04 13.14
N GLN A 4 13.78 -3.49 14.23
CA GLN A 4 13.18 -3.46 15.59
C GLN A 4 13.08 -2.05 16.18
N GLY A 5 12.55 -1.08 15.47
CA GLY A 5 12.47 0.31 15.93
C GLY A 5 11.43 1.19 15.31
N ILE A 6 10.84 0.81 14.17
CA ILE A 6 9.94 1.69 13.43
C ILE A 6 8.48 1.32 13.64
N SER A 7 7.67 2.31 14.06
CA SER A 7 6.26 2.09 14.32
C SER A 7 5.45 1.91 13.03
N LYS A 8 4.36 1.14 13.10
CA LYS A 8 3.40 1.03 11.98
C LYS A 8 2.90 2.40 11.52
N GLN A 9 2.70 3.34 12.43
CA GLN A 9 2.27 4.70 12.13
C GLN A 9 3.34 5.47 11.33
N THR A 10 4.62 5.29 11.64
CA THR A 10 5.72 5.86 10.85
C THR A 10 5.69 5.32 9.43
N LEU A 11 5.61 3.99 9.25
CA LEU A 11 5.50 3.35 7.93
C LEU A 11 4.31 3.87 7.13
N GLN A 12 3.19 4.15 7.78
CA GLN A 12 2.00 4.69 7.11
C GLN A 12 2.16 6.16 6.67
N ARG A 13 3.03 6.94 7.33
CA ARG A 13 3.26 8.36 6.97
C ARG A 13 4.33 8.56 5.90
N LEU A 14 5.34 7.70 5.83
CA LEU A 14 6.44 7.84 4.86
C LEU A 14 5.98 7.98 3.40
N PRO A 15 4.97 7.24 2.91
CA PRO A 15 4.44 7.43 1.57
C PRO A 15 3.88 8.83 1.31
N PHE A 16 3.28 9.48 2.32
CA PHE A 16 2.80 10.86 2.19
C PHE A 16 3.97 11.85 2.08
N TYR A 17 5.06 11.64 2.86
CA TYR A 17 6.26 12.46 2.74
C TYR A 17 6.88 12.31 1.36
N LEU A 18 7.02 11.08 0.88
CA LEU A 18 7.55 10.77 -0.44
C LEU A 18 6.70 11.39 -1.56
N GLY A 19 5.37 11.27 -1.46
CA GLY A 19 4.45 11.88 -2.41
C GLY A 19 4.64 13.40 -2.50
N TYR A 20 4.72 14.10 -1.36
CA TYR A 20 5.01 15.53 -1.32
C TYR A 20 6.39 15.86 -1.92
N LEU A 21 7.43 15.15 -1.52
CA LEU A 21 8.79 15.38 -2.02
C LEU A 21 8.89 15.23 -3.55
N LYS A 22 8.17 14.28 -4.13
CA LYS A 22 8.11 14.07 -5.58
C LYS A 22 7.39 15.21 -6.33
N THR A 23 6.56 16.00 -5.65
CA THR A 23 5.93 17.20 -6.26
C THR A 23 6.84 18.40 -6.30
N LEU A 24 7.93 18.41 -5.54
CA LEU A 24 8.86 19.53 -5.50
C LEU A 24 9.68 19.61 -6.80
N ASP A 25 9.84 20.83 -7.29
CA ASP A 25 10.70 21.07 -8.46
C ASP A 25 12.17 20.77 -8.10
N LYS A 26 12.73 19.75 -8.72
CA LYS A 26 14.07 19.23 -8.46
C LYS A 26 15.18 20.25 -8.78
N VAL A 27 14.89 21.22 -9.63
CA VAL A 27 15.88 22.25 -10.05
C VAL A 27 15.89 23.42 -9.06
N THR A 28 14.74 23.74 -8.48
CA THR A 28 14.58 24.95 -7.64
C THR A 28 14.69 24.65 -6.15
N ILE A 29 14.39 23.42 -5.72
CA ILE A 29 14.36 23.02 -4.28
C ILE A 29 15.40 21.93 -4.03
N GLU A 30 16.65 22.35 -3.85
CA GLU A 30 17.76 21.45 -3.59
C GLU A 30 17.70 20.81 -2.20
N THR A 31 17.23 21.58 -1.20
CA THR A 31 17.13 21.11 0.18
C THR A 31 15.74 21.33 0.78
N VAL A 32 15.32 20.42 1.65
CA VAL A 32 14.01 20.47 2.34
C VAL A 32 14.20 20.22 3.84
N SER A 33 13.43 20.93 4.66
CA SER A 33 13.44 20.72 6.12
C SER A 33 12.25 19.87 6.56
N ALA A 34 12.39 19.17 7.71
CA ALA A 34 11.25 18.49 8.35
C ALA A 34 10.10 19.45 8.68
N THR A 35 10.40 20.71 8.95
CA THR A 35 9.39 21.75 9.18
C THR A 35 8.60 22.05 7.93
N THR A 36 9.28 22.21 6.78
CA THR A 36 8.64 22.44 5.47
C THR A 36 7.69 21.29 5.10
N ILE A 37 8.13 20.04 5.30
CA ILE A 37 7.29 18.85 5.05
C ILE A 37 6.07 18.84 5.99
N ALA A 38 6.29 19.15 7.28
CA ALA A 38 5.22 19.17 8.28
C ALA A 38 4.15 20.21 7.96
N GLU A 39 4.56 21.42 7.57
CA GLU A 39 3.66 22.51 7.18
C GLU A 39 2.86 22.15 5.92
N ALA A 40 3.52 21.62 4.88
CA ALA A 40 2.88 21.26 3.63
C ALA A 40 1.83 20.14 3.82
N LEU A 41 2.06 19.21 4.74
CA LEU A 41 1.18 18.07 5.00
C LEU A 41 0.26 18.27 6.21
N ASN A 42 0.30 19.45 6.85
CA ASN A 42 -0.44 19.76 8.08
C ASN A 42 -0.20 18.72 9.19
N LEU A 43 1.08 18.39 9.44
CA LEU A 43 1.54 17.43 10.43
C LEU A 43 2.36 18.09 11.54
N ASN A 44 2.55 17.37 12.65
CA ASN A 44 3.42 17.82 13.72
C ASN A 44 4.90 17.74 13.31
N GLN A 45 5.63 18.87 13.34
CA GLN A 45 7.04 18.93 12.91
C GLN A 45 7.98 18.03 13.74
N VAL A 46 7.69 17.82 15.04
CA VAL A 46 8.50 16.95 15.90
C VAL A 46 8.33 15.50 15.47
N GLN A 47 7.10 15.11 15.07
CA GLN A 47 6.79 13.78 14.55
C GLN A 47 7.49 13.55 13.22
N VAL A 48 7.37 14.48 12.26
CA VAL A 48 8.05 14.37 10.95
C VAL A 48 9.56 14.25 11.13
N ARG A 49 10.16 15.06 12.02
CA ARG A 49 11.59 14.98 12.31
C ARG A 49 12.01 13.61 12.87
N LYS A 50 11.23 13.04 13.79
CA LYS A 50 11.50 11.70 14.34
C LYS A 50 11.37 10.62 13.29
N ASP A 51 10.32 10.68 12.47
CA ASP A 51 10.09 9.71 11.40
C ASP A 51 11.25 9.72 10.39
N LEU A 52 11.66 10.91 9.91
CA LEU A 52 12.77 11.04 8.98
C LEU A 52 14.10 10.58 9.60
N ALA A 53 14.36 10.92 10.86
CA ALA A 53 15.57 10.47 11.55
C ALA A 53 15.65 8.96 11.74
N SER A 54 14.51 8.24 11.74
CA SER A 54 14.47 6.79 11.85
C SER A 54 14.75 6.06 10.54
N VAL A 55 14.69 6.75 9.39
CA VAL A 55 14.87 6.15 8.06
C VAL A 55 16.01 6.77 7.26
N CYS A 56 16.43 7.98 7.59
CA CYS A 56 17.47 8.72 6.90
C CYS A 56 18.48 9.32 7.88
N SER A 57 19.76 9.00 7.71
CA SER A 57 20.86 9.53 8.53
C SER A 57 21.48 10.82 7.97
N LEU A 58 21.06 11.29 6.80
CA LEU A 58 21.68 12.36 6.04
C LEU A 58 21.23 13.78 6.40
N GLY A 59 20.39 13.93 7.43
CA GLY A 59 19.90 15.24 7.89
C GLY A 59 21.03 16.13 8.44
N ARG A 60 21.17 17.34 7.87
CA ARG A 60 22.17 18.32 8.30
C ARG A 60 21.55 19.40 9.18
N PRO A 61 22.11 19.68 10.36
CA PRO A 61 21.63 20.76 11.23
C PRO A 61 21.56 22.10 10.46
N LYS A 62 20.46 22.82 10.61
CA LYS A 62 20.16 24.12 9.97
C LYS A 62 20.00 24.11 8.43
N VAL A 63 20.35 23.05 7.75
CA VAL A 63 20.22 22.91 6.28
C VAL A 63 19.02 22.02 5.91
N GLY A 64 18.75 20.96 6.67
CA GLY A 64 17.75 19.95 6.34
C GLY A 64 18.35 18.78 5.58
N TYR A 65 17.60 18.26 4.63
CA TYR A 65 17.96 17.12 3.78
C TYR A 65 18.10 17.56 2.34
N VAL A 66 19.05 17.01 1.61
CA VAL A 66 19.07 17.13 0.14
C VAL A 66 17.83 16.37 -0.38
N THR A 67 16.97 17.06 -1.11
CA THR A 67 15.64 16.55 -1.50
C THR A 67 15.73 15.22 -2.24
N GLN A 68 16.65 15.11 -3.20
CA GLN A 68 16.79 13.89 -3.99
C GLN A 68 17.37 12.72 -3.19
N GLU A 69 18.32 12.98 -2.29
CA GLU A 69 18.87 11.96 -1.39
C GLU A 69 17.79 11.43 -0.45
N LEU A 70 16.96 12.33 0.12
CA LEU A 70 15.86 11.95 1.01
C LEU A 70 14.79 11.10 0.28
N ILE A 71 14.46 11.41 -0.97
CA ILE A 71 13.59 10.61 -1.81
C ILE A 71 14.15 9.18 -1.95
N CYS A 72 15.41 9.05 -2.37
CA CYS A 72 16.05 7.76 -2.56
C CYS A 72 16.11 6.93 -1.25
N GLU A 73 16.44 7.56 -0.12
CA GLU A 73 16.50 6.89 1.18
C GLU A 73 15.10 6.37 1.62
N ILE A 74 14.04 7.18 1.43
CA ILE A 74 12.68 6.75 1.75
C ILE A 74 12.23 5.63 0.80
N GLU A 75 12.49 5.73 -0.51
CA GLU A 75 12.15 4.69 -1.48
C GLU A 75 12.87 3.37 -1.15
N HIS A 76 14.17 3.43 -0.86
CA HIS A 76 14.95 2.27 -0.47
C HIS A 76 14.43 1.64 0.82
N PHE A 77 14.16 2.47 1.83
CA PHE A 77 13.64 2.01 3.12
C PHE A 77 12.27 1.33 2.98
N LEU A 78 11.40 1.85 2.11
CA LEU A 78 10.07 1.26 1.84
C LEU A 78 10.13 0.06 0.88
N GLY A 79 11.30 -0.24 0.30
CA GLY A 79 11.46 -1.30 -0.70
C GLY A 79 10.87 -0.96 -2.07
N TYR A 80 10.62 0.31 -2.36
CA TYR A 80 10.01 0.74 -3.63
C TYR A 80 10.98 0.70 -4.81
N ASP A 81 12.27 0.57 -4.55
CA ASP A 81 13.32 0.30 -5.52
C ASP A 81 13.39 -1.17 -5.97
N ASN A 82 12.67 -2.07 -5.29
CA ASN A 82 12.54 -3.46 -5.65
C ASN A 82 11.25 -3.67 -6.46
N ALA A 83 11.39 -4.13 -7.71
CA ALA A 83 10.22 -4.44 -8.55
C ALA A 83 9.62 -5.80 -8.14
N GLU A 84 8.70 -5.79 -7.18
CA GLU A 84 7.99 -7.00 -6.78
C GLU A 84 6.78 -7.27 -7.68
N SER A 85 6.63 -8.51 -8.10
CA SER A 85 5.47 -8.95 -8.88
C SER A 85 4.36 -9.46 -7.99
N ALA A 86 3.12 -9.09 -8.32
CA ALA A 86 1.92 -9.54 -7.63
C ALA A 86 0.89 -10.13 -8.58
N VAL A 87 0.01 -10.94 -8.03
CA VAL A 87 -1.20 -11.42 -8.71
C VAL A 87 -2.44 -11.05 -7.92
N ILE A 88 -3.56 -10.86 -8.62
CA ILE A 88 -4.88 -10.64 -8.02
C ILE A 88 -5.70 -11.93 -8.12
N VAL A 89 -6.43 -12.28 -7.07
CA VAL A 89 -7.48 -13.29 -7.11
C VAL A 89 -8.83 -12.63 -6.83
N GLY A 90 -9.75 -12.76 -7.80
CA GLY A 90 -11.01 -12.06 -7.89
C GLY A 90 -10.94 -10.91 -8.90
N ALA A 91 -11.33 -11.15 -10.15
CA ALA A 91 -11.34 -10.14 -11.21
C ALA A 91 -12.71 -9.45 -11.35
N GLY A 92 -13.40 -9.22 -10.24
CA GLY A 92 -14.58 -8.38 -10.14
C GLY A 92 -14.24 -6.89 -10.32
N LYS A 93 -15.19 -6.00 -10.00
CA LYS A 93 -15.00 -4.54 -10.20
C LYS A 93 -13.75 -4.00 -9.49
N LEU A 94 -13.52 -4.39 -8.24
CA LEU A 94 -12.35 -3.94 -7.47
C LEU A 94 -11.06 -4.55 -8.04
N GLY A 95 -11.04 -5.86 -8.29
CA GLY A 95 -9.87 -6.55 -8.84
C GLY A 95 -9.43 -5.95 -10.19
N LYS A 96 -10.37 -5.69 -11.11
CA LYS A 96 -10.08 -5.02 -12.39
C LYS A 96 -9.56 -3.61 -12.21
N ALA A 97 -10.15 -2.83 -11.29
CA ALA A 97 -9.67 -1.48 -10.99
C ALA A 97 -8.21 -1.48 -10.47
N LEU A 98 -7.87 -2.40 -9.56
CA LEU A 98 -6.50 -2.54 -9.07
C LEU A 98 -5.55 -3.07 -10.17
N LEU A 99 -6.00 -4.02 -10.99
CA LEU A 99 -5.20 -4.58 -12.09
C LEU A 99 -4.80 -3.50 -13.10
N GLY A 100 -5.70 -2.56 -13.38
CA GLY A 100 -5.47 -1.44 -14.31
C GLY A 100 -4.75 -0.24 -13.70
N TYR A 101 -4.57 -0.19 -12.39
CA TYR A 101 -3.97 0.97 -11.72
C TYR A 101 -2.44 0.97 -11.84
N ARG A 102 -1.90 1.88 -12.66
CA ARG A 102 -0.45 1.99 -12.91
C ARG A 102 0.34 2.62 -11.75
N GLY A 103 -0.33 3.35 -10.87
CA GLY A 103 0.35 4.01 -9.75
C GLY A 103 1.09 3.06 -8.79
N PHE A 104 0.78 1.76 -8.80
CA PHE A 104 1.53 0.79 -8.00
C PHE A 104 2.98 0.60 -8.46
N GLU A 105 3.27 0.81 -9.74
CA GLU A 105 4.62 0.70 -10.28
C GLU A 105 5.58 1.74 -9.66
N GLU A 106 5.04 2.92 -9.29
CA GLU A 106 5.78 3.96 -8.56
C GLU A 106 6.17 3.56 -7.14
N TYR A 107 5.48 2.55 -6.60
CA TYR A 107 5.71 1.96 -5.28
C TYR A 107 6.39 0.58 -5.36
N GLY A 108 7.04 0.28 -6.48
CA GLY A 108 7.76 -0.99 -6.67
C GLY A 108 6.85 -2.22 -6.81
N LEU A 109 5.54 -2.08 -7.05
CA LEU A 109 4.62 -3.20 -7.20
C LEU A 109 4.09 -3.30 -8.63
N ASN A 110 4.38 -4.42 -9.30
CA ASN A 110 3.85 -4.73 -10.61
C ASN A 110 2.82 -5.86 -10.53
N ILE A 111 1.55 -5.55 -10.73
CA ILE A 111 0.49 -6.56 -10.80
C ILE A 111 0.51 -7.15 -12.22
N VAL A 112 0.89 -8.40 -12.36
CA VAL A 112 1.16 -9.04 -13.66
C VAL A 112 -0.04 -9.75 -14.26
N ALA A 113 -0.98 -10.21 -13.43
CA ALA A 113 -2.16 -10.96 -13.86
C ALA A 113 -3.25 -10.96 -12.79
N ALA A 114 -4.47 -11.31 -13.20
CA ALA A 114 -5.54 -11.66 -12.28
C ALA A 114 -6.01 -13.10 -12.51
N PHE A 115 -6.69 -13.65 -11.51
CA PHE A 115 -7.29 -14.98 -11.52
C PHE A 115 -8.74 -14.91 -11.08
N ASP A 116 -9.59 -15.69 -11.73
CA ASP A 116 -11.01 -15.80 -11.38
C ASP A 116 -11.54 -17.21 -11.68
N THR A 117 -12.76 -17.48 -11.18
CA THR A 117 -13.52 -18.70 -11.47
C THR A 117 -14.63 -18.46 -12.49
N ASP A 118 -14.96 -17.21 -12.82
CA ASP A 118 -16.00 -16.86 -13.79
C ASP A 118 -15.47 -17.06 -15.22
N GLU A 119 -15.99 -18.09 -15.91
CA GLU A 119 -15.62 -18.43 -17.26
C GLU A 119 -15.86 -17.29 -18.29
N HIS A 120 -16.81 -16.38 -18.01
CA HIS A 120 -17.12 -15.26 -18.91
C HIS A 120 -16.05 -14.16 -18.95
N ILE A 121 -15.20 -14.11 -17.93
CA ILE A 121 -14.13 -13.09 -17.85
C ILE A 121 -12.73 -13.70 -17.99
N ILE A 122 -12.62 -15.02 -17.93
CA ILE A 122 -11.35 -15.73 -18.17
C ILE A 122 -10.89 -15.50 -19.61
N ASP A 123 -9.58 -15.42 -19.80
CA ASP A 123 -8.87 -15.10 -21.04
C ASP A 123 -9.17 -13.70 -21.60
N SER A 124 -9.98 -12.87 -20.90
CA SER A 124 -10.10 -11.45 -21.23
C SER A 124 -8.83 -10.68 -20.85
N ASP A 125 -8.61 -9.56 -21.54
CA ASP A 125 -7.51 -8.64 -21.29
C ASP A 125 -8.03 -7.37 -20.62
N GLU A 126 -7.39 -6.97 -19.53
CA GLU A 126 -7.68 -5.73 -18.85
C GLU A 126 -6.40 -4.89 -18.81
N ASN A 127 -6.34 -3.85 -19.61
CA ASN A 127 -5.19 -2.96 -19.75
C ASN A 127 -3.86 -3.68 -20.10
N GLY A 128 -3.89 -4.69 -20.97
CA GLY A 128 -2.74 -5.49 -21.38
C GLY A 128 -2.37 -6.63 -20.40
N LYS A 129 -3.20 -6.86 -19.38
CA LYS A 129 -2.98 -7.91 -18.37
C LYS A 129 -4.11 -8.94 -18.43
N LYS A 130 -3.75 -10.21 -18.48
CA LYS A 130 -4.72 -11.31 -18.66
C LYS A 130 -5.37 -11.75 -17.34
N ILE A 131 -6.62 -12.19 -17.45
CA ILE A 131 -7.35 -12.89 -16.40
C ILE A 131 -7.28 -14.40 -16.69
N PHE A 132 -6.74 -15.16 -15.77
CA PHE A 132 -6.52 -16.60 -15.89
C PHE A 132 -7.49 -17.40 -15.00
N PRO A 133 -7.78 -18.67 -15.34
CA PRO A 133 -8.48 -19.56 -14.44
C PRO A 133 -7.58 -19.93 -13.23
N MET A 134 -8.22 -20.17 -12.08
CA MET A 134 -7.52 -20.53 -10.83
C MET A 134 -6.57 -21.74 -10.98
N SER A 135 -6.86 -22.66 -11.89
CA SER A 135 -6.00 -23.82 -12.16
C SER A 135 -4.58 -23.46 -12.64
N LYS A 136 -4.37 -22.26 -13.18
CA LYS A 136 -3.06 -21.76 -13.62
C LYS A 136 -2.27 -21.03 -12.52
N LEU A 137 -2.88 -20.74 -11.35
CA LEU A 137 -2.28 -19.92 -10.29
C LEU A 137 -0.92 -20.46 -9.85
N LYS A 138 -0.87 -21.72 -9.40
CA LYS A 138 0.36 -22.33 -8.88
C LYS A 138 1.48 -22.36 -9.92
N ASN A 139 1.16 -22.70 -11.16
CA ASN A 139 2.14 -22.74 -12.24
C ASN A 139 2.72 -21.36 -12.55
N LEU A 140 1.86 -20.32 -12.65
CA LEU A 140 2.28 -18.97 -12.97
C LEU A 140 3.11 -18.38 -11.84
N CYS A 141 2.65 -18.48 -10.59
CA CYS A 141 3.39 -17.99 -9.42
C CYS A 141 4.77 -18.63 -9.30
N GLY A 142 4.86 -19.97 -9.46
CA GLY A 142 6.14 -20.67 -9.36
C GLY A 142 7.12 -20.31 -10.47
N ARG A 143 6.65 -20.18 -11.73
CA ARG A 143 7.51 -19.81 -12.86
C ARG A 143 8.03 -18.39 -12.81
N MET A 144 7.19 -17.45 -12.37
CA MET A 144 7.52 -16.02 -12.30
C MET A 144 8.09 -15.63 -10.94
N LYS A 145 8.18 -16.54 -9.97
CA LYS A 145 8.63 -16.29 -8.59
C LYS A 145 7.84 -15.16 -7.93
N ILE A 146 6.52 -15.22 -8.06
CA ILE A 146 5.63 -14.22 -7.48
C ILE A 146 5.41 -14.56 -6.01
N HIS A 147 5.61 -13.58 -5.12
CA HIS A 147 5.48 -13.74 -3.68
C HIS A 147 4.36 -12.90 -3.06
N ILE A 148 3.69 -12.03 -3.83
CA ILE A 148 2.61 -11.17 -3.36
C ILE A 148 1.30 -11.59 -4.02
N GLY A 149 0.28 -11.87 -3.19
CA GLY A 149 -1.08 -12.16 -3.62
C GLY A 149 -2.06 -11.10 -3.12
N ILE A 150 -2.95 -10.63 -3.98
CA ILE A 150 -4.00 -9.65 -3.65
C ILE A 150 -5.34 -10.36 -3.70
N ILE A 151 -6.11 -10.29 -2.60
CA ILE A 151 -7.43 -10.93 -2.48
C ILE A 151 -8.52 -9.88 -2.61
N THR A 152 -9.38 -10.02 -3.62
CA THR A 152 -10.51 -9.13 -3.90
C THR A 152 -11.82 -9.88 -4.11
N VAL A 153 -11.91 -11.09 -3.55
CA VAL A 153 -13.13 -11.92 -3.60
C VAL A 153 -14.06 -11.60 -2.42
N PRO A 154 -15.35 -12.02 -2.48
CA PRO A 154 -16.27 -11.97 -1.34
C PRO A 154 -15.73 -12.71 -0.10
N ALA A 155 -16.21 -12.31 1.09
CA ALA A 155 -15.73 -12.82 2.37
C ALA A 155 -15.77 -14.35 2.49
N GLU A 156 -16.84 -14.97 1.96
CA GLU A 156 -17.06 -16.41 1.98
C GLU A 156 -16.01 -17.22 1.20
N HIS A 157 -15.31 -16.59 0.24
CA HIS A 157 -14.29 -17.24 -0.59
C HIS A 157 -12.87 -16.87 -0.18
N ALA A 158 -12.69 -15.87 0.69
CA ALA A 158 -11.38 -15.29 0.96
C ALA A 158 -10.40 -16.27 1.61
N GLN A 159 -10.85 -17.13 2.53
CA GLN A 159 -9.96 -18.11 3.17
C GLN A 159 -9.48 -19.17 2.18
N SER A 160 -10.37 -19.74 1.37
CA SER A 160 -9.99 -20.76 0.38
C SER A 160 -9.04 -20.22 -0.69
N VAL A 161 -9.21 -18.95 -1.07
CA VAL A 161 -8.29 -18.24 -1.96
C VAL A 161 -6.94 -18.00 -1.28
N CYS A 162 -6.95 -17.60 -0.01
CA CYS A 162 -5.75 -17.44 0.80
C CYS A 162 -4.93 -18.75 0.83
N ASP A 163 -5.58 -19.87 1.13
CA ASP A 163 -4.94 -21.19 1.19
C ASP A 163 -4.32 -21.55 -0.18
N SER A 164 -5.05 -21.28 -1.27
CA SER A 164 -4.56 -21.52 -2.64
C SER A 164 -3.34 -20.66 -3.01
N LEU A 165 -3.30 -19.41 -2.53
CA LEU A 165 -2.15 -18.51 -2.70
C LEU A 165 -0.93 -19.02 -1.93
N VAL A 166 -1.11 -19.40 -0.66
CA VAL A 166 -0.05 -19.96 0.18
C VAL A 166 0.51 -21.23 -0.45
N ASP A 167 -0.34 -22.15 -0.91
CA ASP A 167 0.05 -23.39 -1.61
C ASP A 167 0.77 -23.11 -2.95
N SER A 168 0.61 -21.92 -3.50
CA SER A 168 1.27 -21.47 -4.72
C SER A 168 2.60 -20.76 -4.48
N GLY A 169 3.06 -20.66 -3.21
CA GLY A 169 4.33 -20.07 -2.83
C GLY A 169 4.27 -18.55 -2.54
N ILE A 170 3.07 -18.00 -2.36
CA ILE A 170 2.89 -16.61 -1.94
C ILE A 170 3.31 -16.47 -0.47
N LEU A 171 4.05 -15.41 -0.17
CA LEU A 171 4.58 -15.09 1.16
C LEU A 171 3.94 -13.86 1.78
N ALA A 172 3.33 -12.99 0.98
CA ALA A 172 2.65 -11.79 1.43
C ALA A 172 1.27 -11.66 0.77
N ILE A 173 0.25 -11.40 1.58
CA ILE A 173 -1.15 -11.28 1.14
C ILE A 173 -1.66 -9.88 1.46
N TRP A 174 -2.17 -9.20 0.43
CA TRP A 174 -2.90 -7.95 0.58
C TRP A 174 -4.40 -8.23 0.46
N ASN A 175 -5.08 -8.26 1.60
CA ASN A 175 -6.46 -8.70 1.70
C ASN A 175 -7.44 -7.52 1.71
N PHE A 176 -8.31 -7.46 0.71
CA PHE A 176 -9.41 -6.50 0.61
C PHE A 176 -10.78 -7.10 1.02
N ALA A 177 -10.84 -8.41 1.24
CA ALA A 177 -12.07 -9.02 1.76
C ALA A 177 -12.30 -8.60 3.23
N PRO A 178 -13.55 -8.30 3.64
CA PRO A 178 -13.84 -7.82 4.99
C PRO A 178 -13.86 -8.95 6.04
N VAL A 179 -12.80 -9.76 6.06
CA VAL A 179 -12.66 -10.93 6.95
C VAL A 179 -11.20 -11.11 7.36
N HIS A 180 -10.98 -11.60 8.57
CA HIS A 180 -9.64 -12.01 9.01
C HIS A 180 -9.28 -13.37 8.39
N LEU A 181 -8.08 -13.45 7.86
CA LEU A 181 -7.54 -14.69 7.29
C LEU A 181 -6.70 -15.42 8.34
N THR A 182 -6.84 -16.74 8.36
CA THR A 182 -5.97 -17.63 9.14
C THR A 182 -4.84 -18.10 8.25
N VAL A 183 -3.59 -17.80 8.61
CA VAL A 183 -2.41 -18.12 7.81
C VAL A 183 -1.32 -18.73 8.69
N PRO A 184 -0.37 -19.50 8.11
CA PRO A 184 0.86 -19.89 8.79
C PRO A 184 1.68 -18.67 9.25
N GLU A 185 2.45 -18.81 10.33
CA GLU A 185 3.18 -17.72 10.99
C GLU A 185 4.16 -16.97 10.05
N HIS A 186 4.68 -17.65 9.03
CA HIS A 186 5.63 -17.07 8.08
C HIS A 186 4.98 -16.27 6.96
N ILE A 187 3.65 -16.26 6.87
CA ILE A 187 2.91 -15.51 5.84
C ILE A 187 2.54 -14.13 6.38
N LEU A 188 2.92 -13.10 5.64
CA LEU A 188 2.57 -11.73 5.97
C LEU A 188 1.17 -11.41 5.43
N VAL A 189 0.32 -10.81 6.27
CA VAL A 189 -1.02 -10.36 5.85
C VAL A 189 -1.22 -8.90 6.19
N GLN A 190 -1.52 -8.11 5.17
CA GLN A 190 -2.04 -6.74 5.33
C GLN A 190 -3.53 -6.75 4.98
N ASN A 191 -4.38 -6.33 5.92
CA ASN A 191 -5.82 -6.21 5.70
C ASN A 191 -6.20 -4.76 5.42
N GLU A 192 -6.99 -4.55 4.36
CA GLU A 192 -7.62 -3.27 4.06
C GLU A 192 -9.08 -3.29 4.51
N ASN A 193 -9.41 -2.41 5.45
CA ASN A 193 -10.76 -2.32 5.99
C ASN A 193 -11.38 -0.94 5.69
N MET A 194 -12.02 -0.84 4.53
CA MET A 194 -12.72 0.38 4.12
C MET A 194 -13.86 0.76 5.07
N ALA A 195 -14.51 -0.23 5.71
CA ALA A 195 -15.55 0.03 6.68
C ALA A 195 -15.01 0.72 7.94
N SER A 196 -13.79 0.37 8.39
CA SER A 196 -13.14 1.05 9.52
C SER A 196 -12.86 2.52 9.20
N SER A 197 -12.38 2.82 8.01
CA SER A 197 -12.13 4.20 7.57
C SER A 197 -13.44 5.00 7.49
N LEU A 198 -14.50 4.40 6.97
CA LEU A 198 -15.83 5.01 6.93
C LEU A 198 -16.40 5.24 8.33
N ALA A 199 -16.22 4.31 9.27
CA ALA A 199 -16.68 4.46 10.65
C ALA A 199 -16.01 5.65 11.35
N VAL A 200 -14.69 5.81 11.16
CA VAL A 200 -13.95 6.98 11.69
C VAL A 200 -14.47 8.28 11.11
N LEU A 201 -14.65 8.35 9.78
CA LEU A 201 -15.19 9.52 9.10
C LEU A 201 -16.60 9.87 9.58
N SER A 202 -17.50 8.89 9.66
CA SER A 202 -18.87 9.06 10.12
C SER A 202 -18.93 9.56 11.57
N LYS A 203 -18.05 9.03 12.43
CA LYS A 203 -17.99 9.46 13.84
C LYS A 203 -17.54 10.92 13.97
N HIS A 204 -16.49 11.31 13.23
CA HIS A 204 -16.03 12.68 13.23
C HIS A 204 -17.06 13.65 12.68
N LEU A 205 -17.79 13.28 11.63
CA LEU A 205 -18.87 14.08 11.06
C LEU A 205 -20.01 14.31 12.08
N SER A 206 -20.43 13.24 12.78
CA SER A 206 -21.43 13.34 13.84
C SER A 206 -21.00 14.28 14.98
N GLN A 207 -19.74 14.23 15.39
CA GLN A 207 -19.19 15.13 16.40
C GLN A 207 -19.24 16.57 15.94
N LYS A 208 -18.84 16.86 14.71
CA LYS A 208 -18.87 18.20 14.13
C LYS A 208 -20.29 18.78 14.11
N PHE A 209 -21.30 18.02 13.69
CA PHE A 209 -22.69 18.47 13.72
C PHE A 209 -23.20 18.74 15.15
N SER A 210 -22.77 17.94 16.13
CA SER A 210 -23.12 18.18 17.53
C SER A 210 -22.52 19.46 18.09
N GLU A 211 -21.27 19.78 17.74
CA GLU A 211 -20.59 21.02 18.13
C GLU A 211 -21.23 22.26 17.48
N GLU A 212 -21.64 22.17 16.22
CA GLU A 212 -22.32 23.25 15.50
C GLU A 212 -23.71 23.51 16.10
N ALA A 213 -24.47 22.46 16.42
CA ALA A 213 -25.77 22.60 17.07
C ALA A 213 -25.68 23.27 18.46
N GLN A 214 -24.61 23.01 19.23
CA GLN A 214 -24.39 23.65 20.54
C GLN A 214 -23.95 25.12 20.44
N LYS A 215 -23.44 25.57 19.28
CA LYS A 215 -23.06 27.00 19.09
C LYS A 215 -24.22 27.88 18.63
N ILE A 216 -25.32 27.28 18.20
CA ILE A 216 -26.51 27.99 17.66
C ILE A 216 -27.64 28.09 18.71
N GLY A 217 -27.58 27.33 19.79
CA GLY A 217 -28.53 27.34 20.90
C GLY A 217 -27.99 28.08 22.11
#